data_b4b62d20d6933da6a29b0475c7163af6
#
_entry.id   b4b62d20d6933da6a29b0475c7163af6
#
_cell.length_a   1.000
_cell.length_b   1.000
_cell.length_c   1.000
_cell.angle_alpha   90.00
_cell.angle_beta   90.00
_cell.angle_gamma   90.00
#
_symmetry.space_group_name_H-M   'P 1'
#
loop_
_entity.id
_entity.type
_entity.pdbx_description
1 polymer ?
#
loop_
_entity_poly.entity_id
_entity_poly.type
_entity_poly.pdbx_seq_one_letter_code
_entity_poly.pdbx_strand_id
1 'polypeptide(L)'
;MRATLAHGRIDADPCAPDQLTTYPGPSGITASDQYKVSVEQNTAPQDSFVYKVLARKLDTNLETDTSWTSFSFKGNVTVHVTKLGGAPTDCIVRPYSAAIQTTFDAASETCTFTVQNAGNFSVEFAPEIHNPIPHPMLVFANPPEVDVPDPNDPNVIYFGPGVHSPGVGQPITSNTTIYLAGGAWVNATFLASAPVQNVVIRGRGIISGLFYDTGAQTTNVSLPGLVDIPDQTSQNVVVEGITLVDAPRFNIQSLAQDTTIHGVKEIAWWFNTDGIVGGNPSIIEDSFVKVNDDAIKLHWGDTIVRRNVLWQLENGGTFNLGWNLEQDVHDFHVYDDDVIHAEFYQILATAVFRSRQAGAGDLHRYLFEDIRVENAPWRLFYLVLENNKWYDPTLGYGQIEQAIFRNIHDYELTHQQPNVIQGIDGTNMVKNVSIQNLFSDGVCVGSAVAGNFSIDSTSTNAIRLMKSSDGSCRTP
;
A
#
# COMPACT_ATOMS: atom_id res chain seq x y z
N MET A 1 -14.42 12.55 -26.38
CA MET A 1 -15.26 12.82 -25.19
C MET A 1 -14.77 11.87 -24.12
N ARG A 2 -13.99 12.34 -23.15
CA ARG A 2 -13.54 11.51 -21.99
C ARG A 2 -14.76 11.35 -21.07
N ALA A 3 -15.25 10.14 -20.95
CA ALA A 3 -16.19 9.79 -19.89
C ALA A 3 -15.40 9.84 -18.57
N THR A 4 -15.66 10.85 -17.79
CA THR A 4 -15.15 10.99 -16.43
C THR A 4 -15.85 9.92 -15.60
N LEU A 5 -15.18 8.81 -15.30
CA LEU A 5 -15.60 7.91 -14.22
C LEU A 5 -15.37 8.63 -12.91
N ALA A 6 -16.32 9.49 -12.55
CA ALA A 6 -16.40 10.08 -11.23
C ALA A 6 -16.97 9.02 -10.28
N HIS A 7 -16.11 8.14 -9.75
CA HIS A 7 -16.40 7.51 -8.47
C HIS A 7 -16.09 8.57 -7.43
N GLY A 8 -17.06 9.48 -7.24
CA GLY A 8 -17.04 10.39 -6.12
C GLY A 8 -17.01 9.55 -4.84
N ARG A 9 -16.26 10.01 -3.84
CA ARG A 9 -16.47 9.63 -2.45
C ARG A 9 -18.00 9.57 -2.28
N ILE A 10 -18.54 8.40 -1.96
CA ILE A 10 -19.96 8.30 -1.57
C ILE A 10 -19.96 8.98 -0.21
N ASP A 11 -20.14 10.30 -0.22
CA ASP A 11 -20.40 11.05 0.99
C ASP A 11 -21.68 10.45 1.55
N ALA A 12 -21.52 9.72 2.64
CA ALA A 12 -22.63 9.07 3.31
C ALA A 12 -23.69 10.14 3.59
N ASP A 13 -24.93 9.88 3.18
CA ASP A 13 -26.06 10.76 3.49
C ASP A 13 -25.99 11.11 4.99
N PRO A 14 -25.77 12.38 5.36
CA PRO A 14 -25.62 12.76 6.76
C PRO A 14 -26.87 12.49 7.61
N CYS A 15 -28.00 12.24 6.98
CA CYS A 15 -29.27 11.94 7.63
C CYS A 15 -29.58 10.44 7.76
N ALA A 16 -28.76 9.54 7.20
CA ALA A 16 -28.99 8.11 7.39
C ALA A 16 -28.53 7.68 8.79
N PRO A 17 -29.22 6.70 9.42
CA PRO A 17 -28.90 6.26 10.78
C PRO A 17 -27.48 5.70 10.91
N ASP A 18 -26.93 5.81 12.12
CA ASP A 18 -25.69 5.15 12.50
C ASP A 18 -25.76 3.65 12.22
N GLN A 19 -24.65 3.08 11.75
CA GLN A 19 -24.54 1.66 11.43
C GLN A 19 -23.17 1.14 11.85
N LEU A 20 -23.15 0.01 12.55
CA LEU A 20 -21.92 -0.71 12.89
C LEU A 20 -22.12 -2.20 12.58
N THR A 21 -21.18 -2.75 11.81
CA THR A 21 -21.19 -4.16 11.43
C THR A 21 -19.80 -4.76 11.71
N THR A 22 -19.73 -5.72 12.63
CA THR A 22 -18.55 -6.57 12.83
C THR A 22 -18.71 -7.87 12.05
N TYR A 23 -17.60 -8.49 11.67
CA TYR A 23 -17.62 -9.74 10.92
C TYR A 23 -17.17 -10.90 11.78
N PRO A 24 -17.85 -12.06 11.71
CA PRO A 24 -17.48 -13.21 12.52
C PRO A 24 -16.12 -13.76 12.09
N GLY A 25 -15.33 -14.21 13.06
CA GLY A 25 -14.13 -14.99 12.77
C GLY A 25 -14.50 -16.35 12.17
N PRO A 26 -13.92 -16.75 11.04
CA PRO A 26 -14.22 -18.04 10.43
C PRO A 26 -13.80 -19.21 11.33
N SER A 27 -14.63 -20.23 11.43
CA SER A 27 -14.27 -21.46 12.15
C SER A 27 -13.00 -22.08 11.55
N GLY A 28 -12.01 -22.37 12.40
CA GLY A 28 -10.71 -22.90 11.99
C GLY A 28 -9.62 -21.84 11.76
N ILE A 29 -9.95 -20.55 11.79
CA ILE A 29 -8.98 -19.47 11.81
C ILE A 29 -8.73 -19.05 13.26
N THR A 30 -7.48 -19.12 13.69
CA THR A 30 -7.08 -18.76 15.06
C THR A 30 -7.04 -17.23 15.22
N ALA A 31 -7.70 -16.73 16.25
CA ALA A 31 -7.62 -15.32 16.62
C ALA A 31 -6.21 -14.94 17.09
N SER A 32 -5.88 -13.65 17.01
CA SER A 32 -4.66 -13.11 17.59
C SER A 32 -4.59 -13.40 19.09
N ASP A 33 -3.40 -13.75 19.54
CA ASP A 33 -3.02 -13.87 20.95
C ASP A 33 -2.27 -12.63 21.45
N GLN A 34 -2.06 -11.64 20.58
CA GLN A 34 -1.39 -10.38 20.89
C GLN A 34 -2.37 -9.26 21.23
N TYR A 35 -3.59 -9.30 20.67
CA TYR A 35 -4.55 -8.20 20.80
C TYR A 35 -5.99 -8.68 20.91
N LYS A 36 -6.81 -7.86 21.58
CA LYS A 36 -8.27 -7.88 21.50
C LYS A 36 -8.78 -6.53 21.05
N VAL A 37 -9.86 -6.53 20.29
CA VAL A 37 -10.52 -5.30 19.86
C VAL A 37 -12.00 -5.39 20.13
N SER A 38 -12.56 -4.31 20.66
CA SER A 38 -14.00 -4.10 20.68
C SER A 38 -14.31 -2.73 20.07
N VAL A 39 -15.49 -2.62 19.49
CA VAL A 39 -16.01 -1.41 18.84
C VAL A 39 -17.36 -1.03 19.40
N GLU A 40 -17.60 0.25 19.57
CA GLU A 40 -18.80 0.75 20.22
C GLU A 40 -19.44 1.88 19.41
N GLN A 41 -20.77 1.79 19.22
CA GLN A 41 -21.56 2.85 18.61
C GLN A 41 -22.95 2.86 19.26
N ASN A 42 -23.25 3.85 20.09
CA ASN A 42 -24.55 4.04 20.75
C ASN A 42 -25.08 2.84 21.59
N THR A 43 -24.32 1.78 21.72
CA THR A 43 -24.66 0.53 22.43
C THR A 43 -23.45 0.03 23.20
N ALA A 44 -23.61 -1.07 23.94
CA ALA A 44 -22.47 -1.71 24.59
C ALA A 44 -21.40 -2.13 23.55
N PRO A 45 -20.10 -2.14 23.94
CA PRO A 45 -19.03 -2.61 23.06
C PRO A 45 -19.29 -4.01 22.50
N GLN A 46 -18.98 -4.19 21.22
CA GLN A 46 -19.06 -5.46 20.50
C GLN A 46 -17.64 -5.92 20.17
N ASP A 47 -17.36 -7.20 20.36
CA ASP A 47 -16.07 -7.75 19.95
C ASP A 47 -15.93 -7.70 18.43
N SER A 48 -14.76 -7.28 17.98
CA SER A 48 -14.33 -7.35 16.58
C SER A 48 -13.22 -8.40 16.46
N PHE A 49 -13.41 -9.39 15.60
CA PHE A 49 -12.46 -10.50 15.48
C PHE A 49 -11.08 -9.97 15.06
N VAL A 50 -10.04 -10.36 15.79
CA VAL A 50 -8.66 -9.99 15.47
C VAL A 50 -7.98 -11.16 14.79
N TYR A 51 -7.72 -11.01 13.51
CA TYR A 51 -6.93 -11.96 12.73
C TYR A 51 -5.44 -11.81 13.02
N LYS A 52 -4.66 -12.82 12.66
CA LYS A 52 -3.21 -12.74 12.62
C LYS A 52 -2.65 -13.51 11.42
N VAL A 53 -1.55 -13.00 10.87
CA VAL A 53 -0.71 -13.69 9.91
C VAL A 53 0.73 -13.58 10.36
N LEU A 54 1.54 -14.57 9.95
CA LEU A 54 2.96 -14.53 10.21
C LEU A 54 3.57 -13.31 9.51
N ALA A 55 4.36 -12.56 10.26
CA ALA A 55 5.19 -11.49 9.73
C ALA A 55 6.63 -11.82 10.11
N ARG A 56 7.36 -12.46 9.20
CA ARG A 56 8.74 -12.80 9.45
C ARG A 56 9.63 -11.59 9.19
N LYS A 57 10.45 -11.24 10.17
CA LYS A 57 11.50 -10.27 9.98
C LYS A 57 12.73 -10.97 9.42
N LEU A 58 13.06 -10.68 8.15
CA LEU A 58 14.07 -11.41 7.39
C LEU A 58 15.50 -11.19 7.92
N ASP A 59 15.79 -9.98 8.38
CA ASP A 59 17.12 -9.58 8.90
C ASP A 59 17.49 -10.31 10.20
N THR A 60 16.52 -10.62 11.04
CA THR A 60 16.74 -11.15 12.38
C THR A 60 16.30 -12.60 12.54
N ASN A 61 15.68 -13.21 11.53
CA ASN A 61 14.98 -14.50 11.61
C ASN A 61 13.93 -14.56 12.74
N LEU A 62 13.48 -13.41 13.22
CA LEU A 62 12.40 -13.35 14.19
C LEU A 62 11.07 -13.64 13.51
N GLU A 63 10.36 -14.62 14.04
CA GLU A 63 8.96 -14.80 13.68
C GLU A 63 8.14 -13.81 14.49
N THR A 64 7.39 -12.97 13.80
CA THR A 64 6.48 -12.00 14.39
C THR A 64 5.11 -12.15 13.76
N ASP A 65 4.09 -11.59 14.38
CA ASP A 65 2.72 -11.64 13.87
C ASP A 65 2.23 -10.23 13.57
N THR A 66 1.63 -10.04 12.40
CA THR A 66 0.79 -8.88 12.12
C THR A 66 -0.65 -9.22 12.48
N SER A 67 -1.25 -8.44 13.36
CA SER A 67 -2.66 -8.59 13.74
C SER A 67 -3.49 -7.51 13.07
N TRP A 68 -4.75 -7.83 12.72
CA TRP A 68 -5.69 -6.83 12.21
C TRP A 68 -7.13 -7.18 12.55
N THR A 69 -7.95 -6.15 12.58
CA THR A 69 -9.40 -6.27 12.66
C THR A 69 -10.07 -5.48 11.54
N SER A 70 -11.29 -5.86 11.18
CA SER A 70 -12.05 -5.18 10.14
C SER A 70 -13.51 -5.10 10.54
N PHE A 71 -14.09 -3.93 10.41
CA PHE A 71 -15.53 -3.67 10.60
C PHE A 71 -16.01 -2.62 9.62
N SER A 72 -17.33 -2.52 9.41
CA SER A 72 -17.94 -1.46 8.62
C SER A 72 -18.82 -0.59 9.49
N PHE A 73 -18.81 0.72 9.23
CA PHE A 73 -19.58 1.68 10.03
C PHE A 73 -19.99 2.92 9.25
N LYS A 74 -21.00 3.58 9.79
CA LYS A 74 -21.40 4.93 9.46
C LYS A 74 -21.68 5.69 10.75
N GLY A 75 -21.33 6.97 10.83
CA GLY A 75 -21.36 7.78 12.05
C GLY A 75 -20.06 7.66 12.84
N ASN A 76 -20.09 7.91 14.14
CA ASN A 76 -18.90 7.84 15.00
C ASN A 76 -18.81 6.46 15.66
N VAL A 77 -17.62 5.87 15.68
CA VAL A 77 -17.35 4.60 16.36
C VAL A 77 -16.17 4.76 17.30
N THR A 78 -16.31 4.33 18.55
CA THR A 78 -15.20 4.23 19.49
C THR A 78 -14.56 2.84 19.36
N VAL A 79 -13.25 2.82 19.24
CA VAL A 79 -12.44 1.61 19.10
C VAL A 79 -11.60 1.43 20.35
N HIS A 80 -11.64 0.24 20.92
CA HIS A 80 -10.84 -0.17 22.07
C HIS A 80 -9.89 -1.28 21.63
N VAL A 81 -8.58 -1.03 21.67
CA VAL A 81 -7.54 -2.00 21.34
C VAL A 81 -6.78 -2.35 22.60
N THR A 82 -6.89 -3.58 23.05
CA THR A 82 -6.17 -4.09 24.22
C THR A 82 -4.97 -4.92 23.78
N LYS A 83 -3.76 -4.54 24.21
CA LYS A 83 -2.55 -5.35 24.00
C LYS A 83 -2.46 -6.42 25.08
N LEU A 84 -2.25 -7.67 24.67
CA LEU A 84 -2.20 -8.80 25.58
C LEU A 84 -0.76 -9.12 26.02
N GLY A 85 -0.19 -8.21 26.82
CA GLY A 85 1.18 -8.35 27.32
C GLY A 85 2.16 -7.31 26.79
N GLY A 86 3.41 -7.38 27.27
CA GLY A 86 4.46 -6.43 26.91
C GLY A 86 4.49 -5.16 27.75
N ALA A 87 3.55 -4.98 28.70
CA ALA A 87 3.44 -3.84 29.61
C ALA A 87 3.59 -2.49 28.87
N PRO A 88 2.75 -2.18 27.90
CA PRO A 88 2.81 -0.91 27.18
C PRO A 88 2.57 0.27 28.12
N THR A 89 3.12 1.41 27.76
CA THR A 89 3.04 2.64 28.59
C THR A 89 2.23 3.75 27.95
N ASP A 90 1.97 3.67 26.65
CA ASP A 90 1.20 4.65 25.88
C ASP A 90 0.80 4.02 24.53
N CYS A 91 -0.02 4.71 23.74
CA CYS A 91 -0.36 4.31 22.37
C CYS A 91 -0.52 5.50 21.43
N ILE A 92 -0.28 5.25 20.16
CA ILE A 92 -0.54 6.20 19.07
C ILE A 92 -1.31 5.51 17.95
N VAL A 93 -1.96 6.30 17.12
CA VAL A 93 -2.64 5.84 15.90
C VAL A 93 -2.04 6.57 14.70
N ARG A 94 -1.64 5.79 13.70
CA ARG A 94 -1.20 6.31 12.39
C ARG A 94 -2.25 6.02 11.32
N PRO A 95 -2.33 6.83 10.23
CA PRO A 95 -1.46 7.97 9.91
C PRO A 95 -1.76 9.19 10.79
N TYR A 96 -0.76 10.04 10.99
CA TYR A 96 -0.93 11.31 11.71
C TYR A 96 -1.92 12.26 11.03
N SER A 97 -2.06 12.16 9.71
CA SER A 97 -3.03 12.91 8.92
C SER A 97 -4.48 12.68 9.35
N ALA A 98 -4.77 11.52 9.96
CA ALA A 98 -6.10 11.22 10.49
C ALA A 98 -6.45 12.03 11.75
N ALA A 99 -5.47 12.68 12.38
CA ALA A 99 -5.60 13.52 13.57
C ALA A 99 -6.35 12.85 14.74
N ILE A 100 -6.21 11.52 14.87
CA ILE A 100 -6.88 10.74 15.90
C ILE A 100 -6.24 10.99 17.26
N GLN A 101 -7.07 11.35 18.24
CA GLN A 101 -6.65 11.47 19.63
C GLN A 101 -6.86 10.15 20.35
N THR A 102 -5.84 9.68 21.07
CA THR A 102 -5.86 8.43 21.82
C THR A 102 -5.98 8.69 23.31
N THR A 103 -6.56 7.74 24.03
CA THR A 103 -6.49 7.63 25.48
C THR A 103 -5.96 6.25 25.83
N PHE A 104 -4.92 6.18 26.65
CA PHE A 104 -4.34 4.91 27.10
C PHE A 104 -4.67 4.63 28.55
N ASP A 105 -5.27 3.47 28.83
CA ASP A 105 -5.48 2.95 30.17
C ASP A 105 -4.42 1.90 30.50
N ALA A 106 -3.48 2.26 31.37
CA ALA A 106 -2.40 1.37 31.77
C ALA A 106 -2.85 0.17 32.62
N ALA A 107 -4.00 0.24 33.27
CA ALA A 107 -4.51 -0.87 34.09
C ALA A 107 -5.07 -2.02 33.24
N SER A 108 -5.69 -1.68 32.12
CA SER A 108 -6.24 -2.64 31.15
C SER A 108 -5.37 -2.81 29.89
N GLU A 109 -4.25 -2.09 29.80
CA GLU A 109 -3.38 -2.03 28.61
C GLU A 109 -4.17 -1.71 27.31
N THR A 110 -5.15 -0.80 27.42
CA THR A 110 -6.10 -0.52 26.35
C THR A 110 -5.92 0.89 25.79
N CYS A 111 -5.75 0.97 24.48
CA CYS A 111 -5.79 2.16 23.67
C CYS A 111 -7.24 2.41 23.19
N THR A 112 -7.78 3.60 23.48
CA THR A 112 -9.15 3.98 23.07
C THR A 112 -9.10 5.23 22.20
N PHE A 113 -9.82 5.19 21.09
CA PHE A 113 -9.95 6.32 20.16
C PHE A 113 -11.27 6.27 19.41
N THR A 114 -11.66 7.41 18.81
CA THR A 114 -12.88 7.51 18.01
C THR A 114 -12.54 7.74 16.55
N VAL A 115 -13.16 6.97 15.66
CA VAL A 115 -13.13 7.17 14.21
C VAL A 115 -14.45 7.77 13.73
N GLN A 116 -14.37 8.78 12.87
CA GLN A 116 -15.52 9.48 12.29
C GLN A 116 -15.69 9.21 10.79
N ASN A 117 -14.58 8.89 10.13
CA ASN A 117 -14.52 8.58 8.71
C ASN A 117 -13.87 7.21 8.52
N ALA A 118 -14.29 6.50 7.48
CA ALA A 118 -13.62 5.28 7.06
C ALA A 118 -12.13 5.52 6.83
N GLY A 119 -11.29 4.57 7.23
CA GLY A 119 -9.84 4.67 7.13
C GLY A 119 -9.12 3.39 7.53
N ASN A 120 -7.83 3.38 7.23
CA ASN A 120 -6.93 2.29 7.54
C ASN A 120 -5.90 2.79 8.55
N PHE A 121 -5.78 2.12 9.69
CA PHE A 121 -5.00 2.60 10.82
C PHE A 121 -4.01 1.56 11.32
N SER A 122 -2.83 2.02 11.77
CA SER A 122 -1.93 1.27 12.65
C SER A 122 -2.09 1.77 14.07
N VAL A 123 -2.27 0.87 15.03
CA VAL A 123 -2.32 1.19 16.47
C VAL A 123 -1.03 0.66 17.09
N GLU A 124 -0.20 1.57 17.57
CA GLU A 124 1.14 1.27 18.02
C GLU A 124 1.30 1.59 19.51
N PHE A 125 1.92 0.68 20.22
CA PHE A 125 2.05 0.75 21.68
C PHE A 125 3.50 1.03 22.07
N ALA A 126 3.72 2.06 22.86
CA ALA A 126 5.04 2.39 23.38
C ALA A 126 5.57 1.27 24.31
N PRO A 127 6.87 0.91 24.22
CA PRO A 127 7.93 1.59 23.48
C PRO A 127 8.05 1.22 22.00
N GLU A 128 7.21 0.31 21.46
CA GLU A 128 7.28 -0.20 20.10
C GLU A 128 6.50 0.70 19.12
N ILE A 129 6.90 1.98 19.02
CA ILE A 129 6.28 2.99 18.14
C ILE A 129 7.19 3.42 16.98
N HIS A 130 8.36 2.82 16.88
CA HIS A 130 9.35 3.02 15.82
C HIS A 130 9.78 1.67 15.27
N ASN A 131 10.14 1.64 13.99
CA ASN A 131 10.65 0.42 13.38
C ASN A 131 11.89 -0.15 14.09
N PRO A 132 11.94 -1.45 14.28
CA PRO A 132 10.95 -2.46 13.90
C PRO A 132 9.81 -2.57 14.92
N ILE A 133 8.59 -2.76 14.43
CA ILE A 133 7.41 -3.06 15.26
C ILE A 133 7.14 -4.56 15.17
N PRO A 134 7.48 -5.34 16.20
CA PRO A 134 7.43 -6.82 16.11
C PRO A 134 6.01 -7.37 16.01
N HIS A 135 5.03 -6.69 16.59
CA HIS A 135 3.63 -7.12 16.57
C HIS A 135 2.72 -5.95 16.16
N PRO A 136 2.66 -5.61 14.86
CA PRO A 136 1.76 -4.56 14.39
C PRO A 136 0.29 -4.91 14.65
N MET A 137 -0.50 -3.88 15.02
CA MET A 137 -1.95 -3.98 15.13
C MET A 137 -2.62 -3.02 14.14
N LEU A 138 -3.38 -3.55 13.19
CA LEU A 138 -4.05 -2.79 12.16
C LEU A 138 -5.56 -2.75 12.39
N VAL A 139 -6.17 -1.61 12.15
CA VAL A 139 -7.61 -1.41 12.27
C VAL A 139 -8.15 -0.91 10.94
N PHE A 140 -8.97 -1.72 10.28
CA PHE A 140 -9.62 -1.40 9.02
C PHE A 140 -11.08 -1.02 9.25
N ALA A 141 -11.32 0.27 9.34
CA ALA A 141 -12.64 0.85 9.56
C ALA A 141 -13.26 1.23 8.20
N ASN A 142 -14.11 0.36 7.67
CA ASN A 142 -14.64 0.49 6.31
C ASN A 142 -15.96 1.25 6.27
N PRO A 143 -16.34 1.86 5.13
CA PRO A 143 -17.71 2.30 4.92
C PRO A 143 -18.65 1.08 4.84
N PRO A 144 -19.96 1.24 5.08
CA PRO A 144 -20.93 0.19 4.84
C PRO A 144 -20.83 -0.35 3.41
N GLU A 145 -21.04 -1.65 3.24
CA GLU A 145 -21.17 -2.21 1.89
C GLU A 145 -22.47 -1.77 1.24
N VAL A 146 -22.36 -1.43 -0.02
CA VAL A 146 -23.49 -1.15 -0.91
C VAL A 146 -23.55 -2.18 -2.02
N ASP A 147 -24.72 -2.44 -2.56
CA ASP A 147 -24.93 -3.31 -3.73
C ASP A 147 -24.29 -4.72 -3.57
N VAL A 148 -24.51 -5.35 -2.41
CA VAL A 148 -24.11 -6.74 -2.19
C VAL A 148 -24.81 -7.62 -3.24
N PRO A 149 -24.05 -8.42 -4.04
CA PRO A 149 -24.66 -9.18 -5.14
C PRO A 149 -25.52 -10.34 -4.65
N ASP A 150 -26.51 -10.71 -5.44
CA ASP A 150 -27.33 -11.92 -5.19
C ASP A 150 -26.43 -13.17 -5.36
N PRO A 151 -26.32 -14.03 -4.34
CA PRO A 151 -25.54 -15.27 -4.43
C PRO A 151 -26.06 -16.28 -5.47
N ASN A 152 -27.28 -16.08 -5.97
CA ASN A 152 -27.89 -16.92 -6.99
C ASN A 152 -27.71 -16.38 -8.43
N ASP A 153 -27.11 -15.19 -8.61
CA ASP A 153 -26.81 -14.68 -9.94
C ASP A 153 -25.76 -15.56 -10.61
N PRO A 154 -26.00 -16.08 -11.82
CA PRO A 154 -25.07 -16.97 -12.52
C PRO A 154 -23.72 -16.30 -12.86
N ASN A 155 -23.64 -14.98 -12.81
CA ASN A 155 -22.40 -14.23 -13.05
C ASN A 155 -21.64 -13.91 -11.74
N VAL A 156 -22.11 -14.43 -10.60
CA VAL A 156 -21.49 -14.20 -9.29
C VAL A 156 -20.86 -15.48 -8.76
N ILE A 157 -19.57 -15.41 -8.46
CA ILE A 157 -18.87 -16.42 -7.65
C ILE A 157 -18.89 -15.91 -6.22
N TYR A 158 -19.75 -16.50 -5.39
CA TYR A 158 -20.04 -16.00 -4.05
C TYR A 158 -19.37 -16.86 -2.97
N PHE A 159 -18.48 -16.25 -2.18
CA PHE A 159 -17.89 -16.86 -0.99
C PHE A 159 -18.56 -16.27 0.27
N GLY A 160 -19.44 -17.05 0.92
CA GLY A 160 -20.07 -16.68 2.19
C GLY A 160 -19.09 -16.73 3.37
N PRO A 161 -19.52 -16.31 4.59
CA PRO A 161 -18.69 -16.43 5.79
C PRO A 161 -18.21 -17.87 6.01
N GLY A 162 -16.95 -18.06 6.41
CA GLY A 162 -16.33 -19.37 6.62
C GLY A 162 -15.05 -19.56 5.83
N VAL A 163 -14.42 -20.75 5.94
CA VAL A 163 -13.19 -21.09 5.23
C VAL A 163 -13.52 -21.82 3.93
N HIS A 164 -12.97 -21.29 2.83
CA HIS A 164 -13.08 -21.87 1.49
C HIS A 164 -11.68 -22.14 0.95
N SER A 165 -11.49 -23.26 0.25
CA SER A 165 -10.18 -23.65 -0.29
C SER A 165 -10.28 -24.11 -1.75
N PRO A 166 -10.65 -23.21 -2.67
CA PRO A 166 -10.74 -23.57 -4.08
C PRO A 166 -9.37 -23.83 -4.72
N GLY A 167 -8.30 -23.26 -4.19
CA GLY A 167 -6.92 -23.55 -4.62
C GLY A 167 -6.34 -22.53 -5.62
N VAL A 168 -5.22 -22.93 -6.26
CA VAL A 168 -4.40 -22.09 -7.14
C VAL A 168 -5.10 -21.83 -8.49
N GLY A 169 -4.96 -20.60 -8.98
CA GLY A 169 -5.32 -20.25 -10.37
C GLY A 169 -6.82 -20.36 -10.64
N GLN A 170 -7.65 -19.97 -9.66
CA GLN A 170 -9.09 -19.88 -9.90
C GLN A 170 -9.37 -18.92 -11.05
N PRO A 171 -10.21 -19.32 -12.02
CA PRO A 171 -10.37 -18.53 -13.23
C PRO A 171 -11.07 -17.21 -12.97
N ILE A 172 -10.48 -16.13 -13.48
CA ILE A 172 -11.16 -14.86 -13.69
C ILE A 172 -11.69 -14.87 -15.11
N THR A 173 -12.99 -14.64 -15.27
CA THR A 173 -13.67 -14.62 -16.58
C THR A 173 -14.43 -13.32 -16.80
N SER A 174 -14.67 -12.98 -18.07
CA SER A 174 -15.39 -11.77 -18.43
C SER A 174 -16.82 -11.74 -17.88
N ASN A 175 -17.29 -10.55 -17.53
CA ASN A 175 -18.63 -10.27 -17.00
C ASN A 175 -18.94 -11.04 -15.68
N THR A 176 -17.91 -11.25 -14.84
CA THR A 176 -18.04 -12.00 -13.59
C THR A 176 -17.75 -11.10 -12.38
N THR A 177 -18.55 -11.26 -11.35
CA THR A 177 -18.29 -10.73 -10.01
C THR A 177 -17.80 -11.85 -9.10
N ILE A 178 -16.62 -11.68 -8.51
CA ILE A 178 -16.11 -12.55 -7.43
C ILE A 178 -16.35 -11.79 -6.13
N TYR A 179 -17.27 -12.30 -5.32
CA TYR A 179 -17.67 -11.63 -4.08
C TYR A 179 -17.25 -12.45 -2.86
N LEU A 180 -16.57 -11.78 -1.93
CA LEU A 180 -16.11 -12.34 -0.67
C LEU A 180 -16.83 -11.64 0.48
N ALA A 181 -17.82 -12.29 1.09
CA ALA A 181 -18.56 -11.73 2.21
C ALA A 181 -17.66 -11.48 3.43
N GLY A 182 -18.03 -10.52 4.29
CA GLY A 182 -17.36 -10.32 5.57
C GLY A 182 -17.36 -11.63 6.38
N GLY A 183 -16.18 -12.04 6.89
CA GLY A 183 -15.98 -13.32 7.55
C GLY A 183 -15.71 -14.50 6.60
N ALA A 184 -15.58 -14.30 5.30
CA ALA A 184 -15.04 -15.29 4.38
C ALA A 184 -13.51 -15.28 4.42
N TRP A 185 -12.92 -16.49 4.50
CA TRP A 185 -11.48 -16.74 4.35
C TRP A 185 -11.26 -17.68 3.18
N VAL A 186 -10.70 -17.17 2.10
CA VAL A 186 -10.60 -17.91 0.82
C VAL A 186 -9.14 -18.21 0.51
N ASN A 187 -8.75 -19.48 0.66
CA ASN A 187 -7.43 -19.97 0.30
C ASN A 187 -7.36 -20.16 -1.21
N ALA A 188 -6.95 -19.13 -1.94
CA ALA A 188 -6.94 -19.10 -3.40
C ALA A 188 -5.92 -18.13 -3.98
N THR A 189 -5.61 -18.33 -5.26
CA THR A 189 -5.22 -17.25 -6.18
C THR A 189 -6.20 -17.21 -7.35
N PHE A 190 -6.42 -16.02 -7.89
CA PHE A 190 -7.31 -15.77 -9.00
C PHE A 190 -6.50 -15.33 -10.23
N LEU A 191 -6.69 -15.97 -11.37
CA LEU A 191 -5.90 -15.75 -12.57
C LEU A 191 -6.77 -15.61 -13.83
N ALA A 192 -6.56 -14.55 -14.58
CA ALA A 192 -7.06 -14.43 -15.94
C ALA A 192 -6.05 -15.06 -16.93
N SER A 193 -6.35 -16.25 -17.43
CA SER A 193 -5.50 -16.96 -18.40
C SER A 193 -5.70 -16.51 -19.86
N ALA A 194 -6.62 -15.58 -20.10
CA ALA A 194 -6.92 -14.97 -21.39
C ALA A 194 -7.46 -13.55 -21.13
N PRO A 195 -7.52 -12.67 -22.15
CA PRO A 195 -8.10 -11.34 -22.00
C PRO A 195 -9.51 -11.37 -21.43
N VAL A 196 -9.77 -10.50 -20.46
CA VAL A 196 -11.07 -10.39 -19.77
C VAL A 196 -11.60 -8.96 -19.81
N GLN A 197 -12.92 -8.84 -19.64
CA GLN A 197 -13.58 -7.53 -19.53
C GLN A 197 -14.71 -7.56 -18.51
N ASN A 198 -14.98 -6.40 -17.89
CA ASN A 198 -16.08 -6.23 -16.92
C ASN A 198 -15.95 -7.23 -15.76
N VAL A 199 -14.82 -7.19 -15.06
CA VAL A 199 -14.54 -8.05 -13.90
C VAL A 199 -14.65 -7.22 -12.64
N VAL A 200 -15.34 -7.75 -11.64
CA VAL A 200 -15.42 -7.15 -10.30
C VAL A 200 -14.99 -8.18 -9.26
N ILE A 201 -13.99 -7.86 -8.44
CA ILE A 201 -13.57 -8.66 -7.28
C ILE A 201 -13.79 -7.79 -6.04
N ARG A 202 -14.76 -8.14 -5.20
CA ARG A 202 -15.18 -7.23 -4.13
C ARG A 202 -15.69 -7.91 -2.87
N GLY A 203 -15.85 -7.12 -1.81
CA GLY A 203 -16.46 -7.53 -0.54
C GLY A 203 -15.66 -7.09 0.68
N ARG A 204 -15.83 -7.83 1.79
CA ARG A 204 -15.10 -7.61 3.06
C ARG A 204 -14.37 -8.86 3.53
N GLY A 205 -14.34 -9.90 2.69
CA GLY A 205 -13.64 -11.15 2.97
C GLY A 205 -12.14 -11.07 2.66
N ILE A 206 -11.47 -12.20 2.86
CA ILE A 206 -10.02 -12.33 2.83
C ILE A 206 -9.62 -13.35 1.76
N ILE A 207 -8.65 -12.99 0.92
CA ILE A 207 -7.91 -13.93 0.06
C ILE A 207 -6.59 -14.24 0.77
N SER A 208 -6.31 -15.53 1.00
CA SER A 208 -5.09 -15.98 1.66
C SER A 208 -4.26 -16.86 0.75
N GLY A 209 -2.97 -16.52 0.64
CA GLY A 209 -1.97 -17.35 -0.02
C GLY A 209 -1.22 -18.30 0.92
N LEU A 210 -1.57 -18.36 2.21
CA LEU A 210 -0.83 -19.11 3.23
C LEU A 210 -0.60 -20.58 2.88
N PHE A 211 -1.56 -21.21 2.22
CA PHE A 211 -1.44 -22.63 1.84
C PHE A 211 -0.42 -22.90 0.72
N TYR A 212 0.11 -21.84 0.10
CA TYR A 212 1.25 -21.92 -0.82
C TYR A 212 2.58 -21.85 -0.10
N ASP A 213 2.60 -21.66 1.20
CA ASP A 213 3.83 -21.75 1.97
C ASP A 213 4.39 -23.16 1.81
N THR A 214 5.31 -23.30 0.87
CA THR A 214 5.98 -24.56 0.57
C THR A 214 7.04 -24.88 1.62
N GLY A 215 7.14 -24.12 2.71
CA GLY A 215 8.19 -24.21 3.71
C GLY A 215 9.58 -23.83 3.21
N ALA A 216 9.71 -23.58 1.91
CA ALA A 216 10.97 -23.23 1.27
C ALA A 216 11.17 -21.72 1.16
N GLN A 217 10.13 -20.92 1.37
CA GLN A 217 10.18 -19.46 1.27
C GLN A 217 10.94 -18.97 0.02
N THR A 218 10.85 -19.74 -1.02
CA THR A 218 11.42 -19.39 -2.31
C THR A 218 10.32 -18.75 -3.11
N THR A 219 10.59 -17.55 -3.58
CA THR A 219 9.77 -16.91 -4.60
C THR A 219 9.58 -17.87 -5.75
N ASN A 220 8.44 -18.52 -5.78
CA ASN A 220 8.10 -19.34 -6.93
C ASN A 220 7.52 -18.42 -8.00
N VAL A 221 8.39 -17.89 -8.85
CA VAL A 221 8.02 -17.00 -9.96
C VAL A 221 7.03 -17.62 -10.94
N SER A 222 6.76 -18.91 -10.83
CA SER A 222 5.74 -19.59 -11.63
C SER A 222 4.34 -19.55 -11.00
N LEU A 223 4.21 -19.09 -9.76
CA LEU A 223 2.90 -18.89 -9.15
C LEU A 223 2.28 -17.55 -9.57
N PRO A 224 0.97 -17.48 -9.81
CA PRO A 224 0.28 -16.21 -10.01
C PRO A 224 0.29 -15.37 -8.72
N GLY A 225 0.06 -14.08 -8.85
CA GLY A 225 -0.31 -13.22 -7.72
C GLY A 225 -1.63 -13.67 -7.08
N LEU A 226 -2.02 -13.07 -5.95
CA LEU A 226 -3.33 -13.37 -5.34
C LEU A 226 -4.47 -12.98 -6.28
N VAL A 227 -4.35 -11.84 -6.95
CA VAL A 227 -5.20 -11.42 -8.07
C VAL A 227 -4.29 -11.09 -9.24
N ASP A 228 -4.41 -11.82 -10.35
CA ASP A 228 -3.49 -11.71 -11.48
C ASP A 228 -4.25 -11.63 -12.81
N ILE A 229 -4.19 -10.46 -13.44
CA ILE A 229 -4.77 -10.17 -14.78
C ILE A 229 -3.65 -9.61 -15.65
N PRO A 230 -2.79 -10.47 -16.20
CA PRO A 230 -1.53 -10.05 -16.83
C PRO A 230 -1.70 -9.53 -18.26
N ASP A 231 -2.87 -9.69 -18.88
CA ASP A 231 -3.08 -9.30 -20.27
C ASP A 231 -3.53 -7.84 -20.38
N GLN A 232 -2.73 -7.02 -21.08
CA GLN A 232 -2.95 -5.58 -21.28
C GLN A 232 -4.13 -5.25 -22.20
N THR A 233 -4.70 -6.23 -22.89
CA THR A 233 -5.91 -6.06 -23.70
C THR A 233 -7.18 -6.31 -22.91
N SER A 234 -7.06 -6.78 -21.68
CA SER A 234 -8.17 -6.83 -20.72
C SER A 234 -8.67 -5.42 -20.40
N GLN A 235 -9.95 -5.28 -19.99
CA GLN A 235 -10.56 -3.97 -19.78
C GLN A 235 -11.59 -3.98 -18.65
N ASN A 236 -11.74 -2.81 -18.01
CA ASN A 236 -12.78 -2.54 -17.01
C ASN A 236 -12.74 -3.57 -15.86
N VAL A 237 -11.72 -3.45 -15.02
CA VAL A 237 -11.49 -4.32 -13.86
C VAL A 237 -11.63 -3.49 -12.60
N VAL A 238 -12.40 -3.97 -11.63
CA VAL A 238 -12.54 -3.37 -10.30
C VAL A 238 -12.14 -4.38 -9.24
N VAL A 239 -11.22 -3.99 -8.35
CA VAL A 239 -10.89 -4.74 -7.13
C VAL A 239 -11.18 -3.85 -5.92
N GLU A 240 -12.12 -4.27 -5.05
CA GLU A 240 -12.68 -3.37 -4.04
C GLU A 240 -12.89 -4.04 -2.68
N GLY A 241 -12.37 -3.40 -1.62
CA GLY A 241 -12.77 -3.64 -0.23
C GLY A 241 -12.23 -4.91 0.45
N ILE A 242 -11.68 -5.84 -0.31
CA ILE A 242 -11.16 -7.13 0.18
C ILE A 242 -9.82 -6.96 0.91
N THR A 243 -9.47 -7.99 1.70
CA THR A 243 -8.15 -8.10 2.33
C THR A 243 -7.36 -9.24 1.68
N LEU A 244 -6.10 -9.00 1.36
CA LEU A 244 -5.17 -9.97 0.77
C LEU A 244 -4.05 -10.24 1.78
N VAL A 245 -3.78 -11.52 2.07
CA VAL A 245 -2.76 -11.90 3.04
C VAL A 245 -1.88 -13.03 2.52
N ASP A 246 -0.62 -13.03 2.97
CA ASP A 246 0.36 -14.10 2.68
C ASP A 246 0.48 -14.40 1.18
N ALA A 247 0.61 -13.35 0.36
CA ALA A 247 0.77 -13.51 -1.06
C ALA A 247 2.01 -14.38 -1.39
N PRO A 248 1.89 -15.37 -2.29
CA PRO A 248 3.05 -16.18 -2.71
C PRO A 248 3.98 -15.42 -3.66
N ARG A 249 3.51 -14.34 -4.23
CA ARG A 249 4.17 -13.41 -5.14
C ARG A 249 3.49 -12.04 -5.02
N PHE A 250 3.13 -11.37 -6.10
CA PHE A 250 2.38 -10.11 -6.08
C PHE A 250 1.03 -10.27 -5.38
N ASN A 251 0.58 -9.23 -4.71
CA ASN A 251 -0.78 -9.19 -4.16
C ASN A 251 -1.78 -8.95 -5.30
N ILE A 252 -1.71 -7.78 -5.95
CA ILE A 252 -2.56 -7.45 -7.08
C ILE A 252 -1.71 -7.04 -8.27
N GLN A 253 -1.82 -7.80 -9.36
CA GLN A 253 -1.34 -7.40 -10.67
C GLN A 253 -2.53 -7.34 -11.62
N SER A 254 -2.98 -6.16 -12.01
CA SER A 254 -3.99 -5.99 -13.03
C SER A 254 -3.47 -5.06 -14.12
N LEU A 255 -3.01 -5.63 -15.22
CA LEU A 255 -2.52 -4.86 -16.36
C LEU A 255 -3.65 -4.46 -17.33
N ALA A 256 -4.89 -4.74 -16.97
CA ALA A 256 -6.07 -4.36 -17.73
C ALA A 256 -6.20 -2.84 -17.85
N GLN A 257 -6.72 -2.37 -18.97
CA GLN A 257 -7.11 -0.97 -19.17
C GLN A 257 -8.33 -0.65 -18.30
N ASP A 258 -8.45 0.61 -17.87
CA ASP A 258 -9.53 1.06 -17.00
C ASP A 258 -9.66 0.21 -15.71
N THR A 259 -8.51 -0.03 -15.04
CA THR A 259 -8.46 -0.71 -13.75
C THR A 259 -8.72 0.26 -12.60
N THR A 260 -9.61 -0.10 -11.68
CA THR A 260 -9.81 0.58 -10.40
C THR A 260 -9.54 -0.36 -9.24
N ILE A 261 -8.61 0.03 -8.37
CA ILE A 261 -8.30 -0.69 -7.13
C ILE A 261 -8.61 0.24 -5.97
N HIS A 262 -9.63 -0.11 -5.19
CA HIS A 262 -10.20 0.79 -4.18
C HIS A 262 -10.41 0.09 -2.84
N GLY A 263 -9.91 0.70 -1.77
CA GLY A 263 -10.16 0.25 -0.40
C GLY A 263 -9.68 -1.17 -0.11
N VAL A 264 -8.69 -1.71 -0.82
CA VAL A 264 -8.10 -3.02 -0.55
C VAL A 264 -7.11 -2.94 0.60
N LYS A 265 -6.83 -4.06 1.24
CA LYS A 265 -5.85 -4.18 2.32
C LYS A 265 -4.91 -5.33 1.99
N GLU A 266 -3.62 -5.04 1.96
CA GLU A 266 -2.58 -6.02 1.65
C GLU A 266 -1.65 -6.19 2.85
N ILE A 267 -1.44 -7.44 3.27
CA ILE A 267 -0.52 -7.80 4.35
C ILE A 267 0.32 -8.97 3.88
N ALA A 268 1.53 -8.67 3.44
CA ALA A 268 2.49 -9.65 2.98
C ALA A 268 3.88 -9.34 3.55
N TRP A 269 4.73 -10.34 3.71
CA TRP A 269 5.96 -10.21 4.49
C TRP A 269 7.19 -10.82 3.82
N TRP A 270 7.01 -11.57 2.71
CA TRP A 270 8.09 -12.24 2.00
C TRP A 270 8.61 -11.40 0.83
N PHE A 271 9.83 -11.68 0.35
CA PHE A 271 10.38 -11.07 -0.87
C PHE A 271 9.53 -11.35 -2.11
N ASN A 272 9.48 -10.43 -3.06
CA ASN A 272 8.63 -10.41 -4.24
C ASN A 272 7.11 -10.48 -3.94
N THR A 273 6.71 -10.09 -2.74
CA THR A 273 5.31 -9.84 -2.44
C THR A 273 4.98 -8.39 -2.71
N ASP A 274 5.18 -7.99 -3.96
CA ASP A 274 4.83 -6.65 -4.42
C ASP A 274 3.36 -6.35 -4.13
N GLY A 275 3.06 -5.11 -3.84
CA GLY A 275 1.70 -4.68 -3.56
C GLY A 275 0.89 -4.54 -4.85
N ILE A 276 0.67 -3.31 -5.29
CA ILE A 276 -0.28 -3.02 -6.38
C ILE A 276 0.45 -2.62 -7.66
N VAL A 277 0.08 -3.30 -8.75
CA VAL A 277 0.39 -2.92 -10.13
C VAL A 277 -0.90 -2.72 -10.88
N GLY A 278 -1.15 -1.48 -11.32
CA GLY A 278 -2.29 -1.14 -12.20
C GLY A 278 -1.89 -1.09 -13.67
N GLY A 279 -2.86 -1.30 -14.56
CA GLY A 279 -2.69 -1.15 -16.02
C GLY A 279 -2.78 0.32 -16.47
N ASN A 280 -2.97 0.54 -17.75
CA ASN A 280 -3.02 1.86 -18.36
C ASN A 280 -4.37 2.08 -19.11
N PRO A 281 -5.26 2.99 -18.64
CA PRO A 281 -5.16 3.78 -17.39
C PRO A 281 -5.56 3.00 -16.13
N SER A 282 -5.20 3.51 -14.94
CA SER A 282 -5.64 2.93 -13.66
C SER A 282 -5.83 3.96 -12.54
N ILE A 283 -6.61 3.58 -11.53
CA ILE A 283 -6.81 4.32 -10.28
C ILE A 283 -6.53 3.39 -9.11
N ILE A 284 -5.70 3.81 -8.17
CA ILE A 284 -5.37 3.09 -6.93
C ILE A 284 -5.67 4.04 -5.77
N GLU A 285 -6.66 3.72 -4.94
CA GLU A 285 -7.10 4.67 -3.92
C GLU A 285 -7.63 4.02 -2.65
N ASP A 286 -7.59 4.79 -1.55
CA ASP A 286 -8.18 4.47 -0.24
C ASP A 286 -7.72 3.11 0.34
N SER A 287 -6.56 2.61 -0.09
CA SER A 287 -6.06 1.27 0.21
C SER A 287 -4.99 1.29 1.31
N PHE A 288 -4.79 0.12 1.92
CA PHE A 288 -3.70 -0.13 2.86
C PHE A 288 -2.74 -1.17 2.28
N VAL A 289 -1.44 -0.85 2.23
CA VAL A 289 -0.46 -1.75 1.63
C VAL A 289 0.72 -1.95 2.59
N LYS A 290 0.83 -3.15 3.18
CA LYS A 290 1.97 -3.58 4.00
C LYS A 290 2.62 -4.78 3.33
N VAL A 291 3.76 -4.57 2.65
CA VAL A 291 4.38 -5.58 1.78
C VAL A 291 5.91 -5.55 1.85
N ASN A 292 6.53 -6.64 1.43
CA ASN A 292 7.99 -6.78 1.42
C ASN A 292 8.56 -6.88 0.00
N ASP A 293 8.10 -6.05 -0.86
CA ASP A 293 8.69 -5.59 -2.12
C ASP A 293 7.98 -4.29 -2.51
N ASP A 294 8.03 -3.86 -3.77
CA ASP A 294 7.50 -2.58 -4.21
C ASP A 294 6.02 -2.41 -3.86
N ALA A 295 5.68 -1.42 -3.00
CA ALA A 295 4.30 -1.28 -2.54
C ALA A 295 3.37 -0.80 -3.66
N ILE A 296 3.75 0.27 -4.37
CA ILE A 296 3.04 0.75 -5.56
C ILE A 296 4.00 0.80 -6.75
N LYS A 297 3.70 0.01 -7.79
CA LYS A 297 4.49 -0.01 -9.03
C LYS A 297 3.89 0.92 -10.08
N LEU A 298 4.62 1.98 -10.41
CA LEU A 298 4.26 2.95 -11.43
C LEU A 298 4.90 2.56 -12.78
N HIS A 299 4.53 1.37 -13.27
CA HIS A 299 5.14 0.74 -14.45
C HIS A 299 4.25 0.75 -15.71
N TRP A 300 3.03 1.28 -15.59
CA TRP A 300 2.06 1.41 -16.68
C TRP A 300 1.43 2.79 -16.57
N GLY A 301 1.49 3.59 -17.60
CA GLY A 301 1.17 5.01 -17.58
C GLY A 301 -0.30 5.38 -17.28
N ASP A 302 -0.61 6.68 -17.32
CA ASP A 302 -1.95 7.24 -17.04
C ASP A 302 -2.56 6.75 -15.70
N THR A 303 -1.73 6.69 -14.64
CA THR A 303 -2.13 6.16 -13.34
C THR A 303 -2.35 7.25 -12.32
N ILE A 304 -3.47 7.18 -11.59
CA ILE A 304 -3.77 8.01 -10.43
C ILE A 304 -3.64 7.14 -9.17
N VAL A 305 -2.83 7.61 -8.21
CA VAL A 305 -2.67 6.98 -6.89
C VAL A 305 -3.03 8.03 -5.83
N ARG A 306 -3.89 7.66 -4.86
CA ARG A 306 -4.30 8.65 -3.86
C ARG A 306 -4.92 8.07 -2.60
N ARG A 307 -4.73 8.74 -1.47
CA ARG A 307 -5.35 8.45 -0.18
C ARG A 307 -5.06 7.03 0.32
N ASN A 308 -3.88 6.51 -0.01
CA ASN A 308 -3.43 5.21 0.48
C ASN A 308 -2.61 5.36 1.75
N VAL A 309 -2.62 4.32 2.57
CA VAL A 309 -1.75 4.18 3.74
C VAL A 309 -0.75 3.07 3.44
N LEU A 310 0.53 3.41 3.43
CA LEU A 310 1.59 2.54 2.95
C LEU A 310 2.57 2.20 4.07
N TRP A 311 2.88 0.92 4.19
CA TRP A 311 3.90 0.37 5.08
C TRP A 311 4.85 -0.50 4.29
N GLN A 312 5.98 0.08 3.89
CA GLN A 312 7.03 -0.65 3.19
C GLN A 312 7.90 -1.41 4.18
N LEU A 313 8.09 -2.71 3.94
CA LEU A 313 9.03 -3.53 4.69
C LEU A 313 10.46 -3.42 4.11
N GLU A 314 11.29 -4.44 4.29
CA GLU A 314 12.74 -4.38 4.11
C GLU A 314 13.24 -4.32 2.66
N ASN A 315 12.43 -4.72 1.68
CA ASN A 315 12.81 -4.76 0.26
C ASN A 315 11.92 -3.85 -0.57
N GLY A 316 12.36 -3.48 -1.77
CA GLY A 316 11.57 -2.69 -2.72
C GLY A 316 11.63 -1.17 -2.51
N GLY A 317 10.62 -0.49 -2.97
CA GLY A 317 10.37 0.94 -2.80
C GLY A 317 8.91 1.21 -2.52
N THR A 318 8.59 2.22 -1.72
CA THR A 318 7.19 2.55 -1.44
C THR A 318 6.48 2.94 -2.73
N PHE A 319 7.07 3.85 -3.50
CA PHE A 319 6.66 4.16 -4.87
C PHE A 319 7.80 3.77 -5.81
N ASN A 320 7.61 2.71 -6.59
CA ASN A 320 8.60 2.27 -7.57
C ASN A 320 8.29 2.85 -8.95
N LEU A 321 9.12 3.80 -9.39
CA LEU A 321 8.95 4.50 -10.66
C LEU A 321 9.47 3.66 -11.84
N GLY A 322 10.43 2.75 -11.60
CA GLY A 322 10.98 1.91 -12.66
C GLY A 322 12.06 0.95 -12.15
N TRP A 323 12.16 -0.18 -12.82
CA TRP A 323 13.14 -1.23 -12.54
C TRP A 323 13.93 -1.63 -13.79
N ASN A 324 13.32 -2.32 -14.72
CA ASN A 324 13.91 -2.72 -16.01
C ASN A 324 12.88 -2.57 -17.13
N LEU A 325 12.17 -1.44 -17.15
CA LEU A 325 11.15 -1.17 -18.14
C LEU A 325 11.81 -0.89 -19.49
N GLU A 326 11.38 -1.64 -20.50
CA GLU A 326 11.86 -1.50 -21.88
C GLU A 326 10.98 -0.55 -22.69
N GLN A 327 9.72 -0.37 -22.29
CA GLN A 327 8.78 0.58 -22.87
C GLN A 327 8.79 1.91 -22.09
N ASP A 328 8.50 2.98 -22.81
CA ASP A 328 8.25 4.28 -22.19
C ASP A 328 7.02 4.23 -21.30
N VAL A 329 7.11 4.84 -20.12
CA VAL A 329 6.01 4.98 -19.19
C VAL A 329 5.87 6.43 -18.72
N HIS A 330 4.62 6.88 -18.56
CA HIS A 330 4.38 8.30 -18.33
C HIS A 330 3.01 8.61 -17.73
N ASP A 331 2.83 9.86 -17.28
CA ASP A 331 1.57 10.42 -16.81
C ASP A 331 1.07 9.75 -15.51
N PHE A 332 1.87 9.89 -14.46
CA PHE A 332 1.52 9.45 -13.11
C PHE A 332 1.17 10.64 -12.24
N HIS A 333 0.05 10.56 -11.54
CA HIS A 333 -0.33 11.52 -10.52
C HIS A 333 -0.57 10.81 -9.20
N VAL A 334 0.35 10.97 -8.27
CA VAL A 334 0.34 10.37 -6.92
C VAL A 334 0.13 11.49 -5.92
N TYR A 335 -0.95 11.44 -5.14
CA TYR A 335 -1.23 12.52 -4.21
C TYR A 335 -2.06 12.11 -3.00
N ASP A 336 -1.87 12.85 -1.91
CA ASP A 336 -2.61 12.66 -0.65
C ASP A 336 -2.43 11.25 -0.07
N ASP A 337 -1.21 10.69 -0.14
CA ASP A 337 -0.85 9.40 0.42
C ASP A 337 -0.06 9.55 1.72
N ASP A 338 -0.20 8.57 2.62
CA ASP A 338 0.51 8.47 3.88
C ASP A 338 1.46 7.26 3.88
N VAL A 339 2.75 7.50 3.96
CA VAL A 339 3.76 6.45 4.19
C VAL A 339 4.02 6.39 5.69
N ILE A 340 3.33 5.50 6.38
CA ILE A 340 3.44 5.42 7.84
C ILE A 340 4.73 4.76 8.32
N HIS A 341 5.24 3.79 7.54
CA HIS A 341 6.53 3.13 7.77
C HIS A 341 7.22 2.78 6.45
N ALA A 342 8.54 2.96 6.42
CA ALA A 342 9.43 2.46 5.38
C ALA A 342 10.68 1.89 6.05
N GLU A 343 10.69 0.57 6.27
CA GLU A 343 11.65 -0.07 7.17
C GLU A 343 13.05 -0.19 6.58
N PHE A 344 13.20 -0.56 5.38
CA PHE A 344 14.43 -0.79 4.60
C PHE A 344 15.64 -1.28 5.40
N TYR A 345 16.09 -2.48 5.10
CA TYR A 345 17.23 -3.07 5.76
C TYR A 345 18.22 -3.64 4.74
N GLN A 346 19.50 -3.25 4.88
CA GLN A 346 20.66 -3.75 4.10
C GLN A 346 20.61 -3.60 2.56
N ILE A 347 19.53 -3.18 1.95
CA ILE A 347 19.47 -2.97 0.50
C ILE A 347 19.72 -1.49 0.21
N LEU A 348 20.95 -1.16 -0.20
CA LEU A 348 21.39 0.22 -0.40
C LEU A 348 20.52 1.04 -1.37
N ALA A 349 19.87 0.37 -2.31
CA ALA A 349 19.07 1.02 -3.35
C ALA A 349 17.59 1.19 -3.01
N THR A 350 17.18 0.99 -1.75
CA THR A 350 15.78 1.22 -1.34
C THR A 350 15.52 2.67 -0.97
N ALA A 351 14.29 3.14 -1.19
CA ALA A 351 13.84 4.49 -0.87
C ALA A 351 12.32 4.58 -0.89
N VAL A 352 11.74 5.64 -0.35
CA VAL A 352 10.31 5.94 -0.48
C VAL A 352 9.97 6.19 -1.95
N PHE A 353 10.67 7.12 -2.60
CA PHE A 353 10.56 7.38 -4.04
C PHE A 353 11.76 6.71 -4.75
N ARG A 354 11.50 5.60 -5.41
CA ARG A 354 12.56 4.74 -5.92
C ARG A 354 12.46 4.53 -7.42
N SER A 355 13.61 4.63 -8.09
CA SER A 355 13.83 4.08 -9.43
C SER A 355 15.19 3.41 -9.47
N ARG A 356 15.24 2.17 -9.96
CA ARG A 356 16.46 1.42 -10.31
C ARG A 356 16.35 1.00 -11.78
N GLN A 357 16.11 1.97 -12.64
CA GLN A 357 15.84 1.71 -14.04
C GLN A 357 17.09 1.19 -14.75
N ALA A 358 17.01 -0.03 -15.27
CA ALA A 358 18.05 -0.67 -16.09
C ALA A 358 17.57 -0.96 -17.51
N GLY A 359 16.31 -0.66 -17.83
CA GLY A 359 15.70 -0.86 -19.14
C GLY A 359 15.86 0.36 -20.06
N ALA A 360 15.50 0.18 -21.33
CA ALA A 360 15.61 1.18 -22.38
C ALA A 360 14.45 2.20 -22.40
N GLY A 361 13.38 1.95 -21.66
CA GLY A 361 12.20 2.84 -21.63
C GLY A 361 12.48 4.14 -20.90
N ASP A 362 11.95 5.24 -21.42
CA ASP A 362 11.98 6.55 -20.77
C ASP A 362 10.88 6.62 -19.70
N LEU A 363 11.27 7.07 -18.49
CA LEU A 363 10.36 7.30 -17.37
C LEU A 363 10.10 8.79 -17.27
N HIS A 364 8.86 9.24 -17.53
CA HIS A 364 8.61 10.68 -17.59
C HIS A 364 7.20 11.11 -17.17
N ARG A 365 7.09 12.40 -16.80
CA ARG A 365 5.85 13.05 -16.34
C ARG A 365 5.25 12.40 -15.08
N TYR A 366 6.07 12.30 -14.03
CA TYR A 366 5.64 11.92 -12.69
C TYR A 366 5.31 13.15 -11.86
N LEU A 367 4.15 13.19 -11.26
CA LEU A 367 3.76 14.21 -10.30
C LEU A 367 3.40 13.56 -8.97
N PHE A 368 4.17 13.87 -7.92
CA PHE A 368 3.89 13.50 -6.54
C PHE A 368 3.52 14.76 -5.76
N GLU A 369 2.38 14.75 -5.09
CA GLU A 369 1.90 15.91 -4.33
C GLU A 369 1.32 15.51 -2.97
N ASP A 370 1.54 16.36 -1.98
CA ASP A 370 0.90 16.22 -0.66
C ASP A 370 1.12 14.83 -0.04
N ILE A 371 2.36 14.33 -0.09
CA ILE A 371 2.75 13.05 0.48
C ILE A 371 3.34 13.25 1.87
N ARG A 372 2.85 12.49 2.84
CA ARG A 372 3.33 12.49 4.21
C ARG A 372 4.11 11.21 4.48
N VAL A 373 5.31 11.35 5.06
CA VAL A 373 6.20 10.23 5.39
C VAL A 373 6.49 10.29 6.88
N GLU A 374 6.08 9.28 7.64
CA GLU A 374 6.11 9.36 9.10
C GLU A 374 7.32 8.69 9.74
N ASN A 375 7.69 7.50 9.27
CA ASN A 375 8.82 6.74 9.82
C ASN A 375 9.58 6.05 8.69
N ALA A 376 10.54 6.74 8.09
CA ALA A 376 11.37 6.25 6.99
C ALA A 376 12.86 6.56 7.24
N PRO A 377 13.50 5.90 8.20
CA PRO A 377 14.84 6.27 8.65
C PRO A 377 15.96 6.05 7.62
N TRP A 378 15.68 5.40 6.48
CA TRP A 378 16.73 5.08 5.50
C TRP A 378 17.01 6.25 4.56
N ARG A 379 16.11 6.60 3.65
CA ARG A 379 16.15 7.76 2.72
C ARG A 379 14.81 7.98 2.03
N LEU A 380 14.61 9.18 1.49
CA LEU A 380 13.41 9.49 0.71
C LEU A 380 13.57 9.17 -0.77
N PHE A 381 14.69 9.57 -1.40
CA PHE A 381 14.86 9.53 -2.85
C PHE A 381 16.02 8.62 -3.28
N TYR A 382 15.74 7.76 -4.25
CA TYR A 382 16.73 7.01 -5.01
C TYR A 382 16.30 6.96 -6.48
N LEU A 383 16.65 7.99 -7.26
CA LEU A 383 16.28 8.11 -8.66
C LEU A 383 17.53 7.83 -9.52
N VAL A 384 17.69 6.57 -9.91
CA VAL A 384 18.94 6.08 -10.49
C VAL A 384 18.68 5.26 -11.74
N LEU A 385 19.47 5.52 -12.78
CA LEU A 385 19.66 4.59 -13.89
C LEU A 385 20.84 3.69 -13.55
N GLU A 386 20.65 2.37 -13.64
CA GLU A 386 21.66 1.40 -13.20
C GLU A 386 22.07 0.42 -14.31
N ASN A 387 23.35 0.05 -14.31
CA ASN A 387 23.80 -1.15 -14.98
C ASN A 387 23.74 -2.33 -13.99
N ASN A 388 22.73 -3.15 -14.08
CA ASN A 388 22.52 -4.30 -13.21
C ASN A 388 22.23 -5.57 -14.01
N LYS A 389 21.95 -6.67 -13.34
CA LYS A 389 21.75 -8.00 -13.97
C LYS A 389 20.54 -8.08 -14.92
N TRP A 390 19.65 -7.09 -14.94
CA TRP A 390 18.50 -7.03 -15.84
C TRP A 390 18.74 -6.09 -17.05
N TYR A 391 19.92 -5.44 -17.11
CA TYR A 391 20.27 -4.59 -18.23
C TYR A 391 20.48 -5.42 -19.50
N ASP A 392 19.78 -5.06 -20.58
CA ASP A 392 20.02 -5.61 -21.91
C ASP A 392 20.88 -4.64 -22.74
N PRO A 393 22.16 -4.98 -23.01
CA PRO A 393 23.04 -4.11 -23.75
C PRO A 393 22.62 -3.92 -25.23
N THR A 394 21.69 -4.72 -25.74
CA THR A 394 21.20 -4.57 -27.13
C THR A 394 20.13 -3.48 -27.25
N LEU A 395 19.46 -3.16 -26.14
CA LEU A 395 18.39 -2.15 -26.06
C LEU A 395 18.93 -0.81 -25.57
N GLY A 396 19.97 -0.82 -24.73
CA GLY A 396 20.53 0.39 -24.12
C GLY A 396 19.78 0.86 -22.89
N TYR A 397 19.95 2.12 -22.50
CA TYR A 397 19.31 2.75 -21.35
C TYR A 397 18.31 3.81 -21.80
N GLY A 398 17.20 3.92 -21.05
CA GLY A 398 16.31 5.07 -21.13
C GLY A 398 16.77 6.27 -20.28
N GLN A 399 15.83 7.11 -19.91
CA GLN A 399 16.04 8.31 -19.10
C GLN A 399 14.98 8.39 -18.00
N ILE A 400 15.26 9.23 -16.98
CA ILE A 400 14.23 9.68 -16.03
C ILE A 400 14.09 11.18 -16.23
N GLU A 401 12.88 11.64 -16.59
CA GLU A 401 12.68 13.06 -16.83
C GLU A 401 11.30 13.58 -16.41
N GLN A 402 11.22 14.89 -16.17
CA GLN A 402 9.97 15.58 -15.85
C GLN A 402 9.27 14.97 -14.61
N ALA A 403 10.03 14.72 -13.56
CA ALA A 403 9.49 14.29 -12.28
C ALA A 403 9.36 15.48 -11.32
N ILE A 404 8.18 15.67 -10.78
CA ILE A 404 7.85 16.76 -9.84
C ILE A 404 7.42 16.13 -8.52
N PHE A 405 8.10 16.51 -7.43
CA PHE A 405 7.77 16.17 -6.06
C PHE A 405 7.42 17.47 -5.34
N ARG A 406 6.17 17.61 -4.91
CA ARG A 406 5.67 18.85 -4.35
C ARG A 406 4.94 18.61 -3.03
N ASN A 407 5.19 19.46 -2.02
CA ASN A 407 4.58 19.36 -0.70
C ASN A 407 4.83 17.98 -0.07
N ILE A 408 6.07 17.56 -0.03
CA ILE A 408 6.46 16.32 0.64
C ILE A 408 6.82 16.66 2.08
N HIS A 409 6.11 16.05 3.03
CA HIS A 409 6.35 16.24 4.45
C HIS A 409 6.87 14.95 5.08
N ASP A 410 8.12 14.98 5.48
CA ASP A 410 8.81 13.91 6.17
C ASP A 410 8.99 14.28 7.64
N TYR A 411 8.44 13.44 8.52
CA TYR A 411 8.47 13.61 9.98
C TYR A 411 9.73 13.02 10.60
N GLU A 412 10.51 12.25 9.84
CA GLU A 412 11.77 11.69 10.31
C GLU A 412 12.79 12.83 10.53
N LEU A 413 13.59 12.73 11.59
CA LEU A 413 14.57 13.78 11.94
C LEU A 413 15.94 13.53 11.32
N THR A 414 16.27 12.30 10.97
CA THR A 414 17.57 11.95 10.39
C THR A 414 17.49 10.71 9.52
N HIS A 415 17.99 10.79 8.30
CA HIS A 415 18.12 9.66 7.42
C HIS A 415 19.50 9.02 7.49
N GLN A 416 19.56 7.69 7.47
CA GLN A 416 20.81 6.92 7.55
C GLN A 416 21.62 7.00 6.25
N GLN A 417 20.97 7.28 5.11
CA GLN A 417 21.60 7.34 3.80
C GLN A 417 21.26 8.65 3.08
N PRO A 418 22.16 9.15 2.21
CA PRO A 418 21.86 10.29 1.37
C PRO A 418 20.79 9.96 0.34
N ASN A 419 19.99 10.95 -0.04
CA ASN A 419 19.17 10.91 -1.23
C ASN A 419 20.07 10.89 -2.49
N VAL A 420 19.73 10.08 -3.49
CA VAL A 420 20.58 9.90 -4.69
C VAL A 420 19.81 10.23 -5.96
N ILE A 421 20.43 11.04 -6.84
CA ILE A 421 19.95 11.31 -8.19
C ILE A 421 21.12 11.12 -9.16
N GLN A 422 21.04 10.08 -10.02
CA GLN A 422 22.15 9.68 -10.86
C GLN A 422 21.67 9.00 -12.15
N GLY A 423 22.18 9.44 -13.28
CA GLY A 423 22.05 8.75 -14.57
C GLY A 423 23.25 7.82 -14.85
N ILE A 424 23.38 7.37 -16.08
CA ILE A 424 24.51 6.56 -16.53
C ILE A 424 25.65 7.45 -17.05
N ASP A 425 25.32 8.40 -17.93
CA ASP A 425 26.27 9.27 -18.62
C ASP A 425 25.58 10.57 -19.09
N GLY A 426 26.23 11.36 -19.94
CA GLY A 426 25.68 12.60 -20.48
C GLY A 426 24.58 12.42 -21.55
N THR A 427 24.23 11.17 -21.88
CA THR A 427 23.14 10.84 -22.83
C THR A 427 21.96 10.24 -22.07
N ASN A 428 22.22 9.26 -21.24
CA ASN A 428 21.21 8.54 -20.42
C ASN A 428 21.17 9.18 -19.04
N MET A 429 20.34 10.18 -18.92
CA MET A 429 20.34 11.13 -17.79
C MET A 429 19.11 11.02 -16.91
N VAL A 430 19.27 11.49 -15.67
CA VAL A 430 18.13 11.98 -14.87
C VAL A 430 18.06 13.50 -15.06
N LYS A 431 16.95 14.01 -15.58
CA LYS A 431 16.83 15.43 -15.95
C LYS A 431 15.46 16.03 -15.67
N ASN A 432 15.42 17.37 -15.55
CA ASN A 432 14.18 18.11 -15.29
C ASN A 432 13.41 17.60 -14.06
N VAL A 433 14.12 17.27 -12.99
CA VAL A 433 13.51 16.86 -11.71
C VAL A 433 13.35 18.08 -10.83
N SER A 434 12.16 18.27 -10.29
CA SER A 434 11.83 19.40 -9.42
C SER A 434 11.30 18.90 -8.09
N ILE A 435 11.99 19.27 -7.00
CA ILE A 435 11.57 18.97 -5.63
C ILE A 435 11.19 20.31 -5.00
N GLN A 436 9.91 20.49 -4.72
CA GLN A 436 9.30 21.75 -4.31
C GLN A 436 8.66 21.60 -2.95
N ASN A 437 8.99 22.49 -2.01
CA ASN A 437 8.37 22.48 -0.70
C ASN A 437 8.56 21.14 0.04
N LEU A 438 9.78 20.60 0.02
CA LEU A 438 10.15 19.42 0.80
C LEU A 438 10.52 19.87 2.23
N PHE A 439 9.84 19.33 3.23
CA PHE A 439 10.23 19.40 4.63
C PHE A 439 10.76 18.03 5.05
N SER A 440 12.01 17.96 5.47
CA SER A 440 12.68 16.71 5.84
C SER A 440 13.80 17.00 6.84
N ASP A 441 14.10 16.06 7.72
CA ASP A 441 15.12 16.18 8.77
C ASP A 441 14.94 17.45 9.65
N GLY A 442 13.70 17.86 9.88
CA GLY A 442 13.36 19.06 10.62
C GLY A 442 13.66 20.38 9.88
N VAL A 443 14.02 20.34 8.59
CA VAL A 443 14.39 21.52 7.80
C VAL A 443 13.56 21.65 6.52
N CYS A 444 13.36 22.89 6.11
CA CYS A 444 12.80 23.20 4.79
C CYS A 444 13.92 23.13 3.75
N VAL A 445 13.87 22.13 2.88
CA VAL A 445 14.91 21.81 1.92
C VAL A 445 14.87 22.77 0.72
N GLY A 446 15.92 23.52 0.52
CA GLY A 446 16.08 24.44 -0.63
C GLY A 446 17.41 24.27 -1.35
N SER A 447 18.19 23.25 -1.00
CA SER A 447 19.46 22.94 -1.64
C SER A 447 19.82 21.46 -1.44
N ALA A 448 20.71 20.96 -2.28
CA ALA A 448 21.20 19.58 -2.18
C ALA A 448 21.87 19.30 -0.83
N VAL A 449 22.60 20.27 -0.28
CA VAL A 449 23.27 20.15 1.03
C VAL A 449 22.24 20.07 2.16
N ALA A 450 21.22 20.93 2.14
CA ALA A 450 20.20 20.96 3.19
C ALA A 450 19.34 19.67 3.23
N GLY A 451 19.12 18.99 2.10
CA GLY A 451 18.34 17.76 1.99
C GLY A 451 19.22 16.50 1.88
N ASN A 452 20.49 16.58 2.16
CA ASN A 452 21.44 15.46 2.06
C ASN A 452 21.36 14.73 0.70
N PHE A 453 21.37 15.49 -0.41
CA PHE A 453 21.32 14.94 -1.77
C PHE A 453 22.71 14.74 -2.35
N SER A 454 22.99 13.55 -2.85
CA SER A 454 24.08 13.20 -3.74
C SER A 454 23.57 13.25 -5.18
N ILE A 455 23.96 14.29 -5.92
CA ILE A 455 23.55 14.51 -7.32
C ILE A 455 24.77 14.40 -8.21
N ASP A 456 24.77 13.45 -9.13
CA ASP A 456 25.89 13.29 -10.07
C ASP A 456 25.78 14.32 -11.22
N SER A 457 26.62 15.34 -11.20
CA SER A 457 26.62 16.43 -12.18
C SER A 457 27.02 15.99 -13.60
N THR A 458 27.58 14.81 -13.78
CA THR A 458 28.00 14.30 -15.10
C THR A 458 26.89 13.57 -15.85
N SER A 459 25.90 13.07 -15.12
CA SER A 459 24.79 12.28 -15.63
C SER A 459 23.40 12.83 -15.24
N THR A 460 23.36 14.09 -14.77
CA THR A 460 22.10 14.77 -14.44
C THR A 460 22.02 16.16 -15.06
N ASN A 461 20.80 16.65 -15.29
CA ASN A 461 20.58 17.99 -15.80
C ASN A 461 19.29 18.60 -15.21
N ALA A 462 19.33 19.91 -14.89
CA ALA A 462 18.18 20.66 -14.41
C ALA A 462 17.47 20.02 -13.19
N ILE A 463 18.25 19.59 -12.19
CA ILE A 463 17.72 19.17 -10.89
C ILE A 463 17.51 20.43 -10.03
N ARG A 464 16.29 20.62 -9.54
CA ARG A 464 15.91 21.83 -8.80
C ARG A 464 15.33 21.46 -7.44
N LEU A 465 15.86 22.05 -6.37
CA LEU A 465 15.31 21.98 -5.02
C LEU A 465 14.84 23.39 -4.63
N MET A 466 13.57 23.57 -4.37
CA MET A 466 12.95 24.87 -4.20
C MET A 466 12.09 24.91 -2.95
N LYS A 467 12.27 25.95 -2.14
CA LYS A 467 11.32 26.31 -1.09
C LYS A 467 10.10 27.01 -1.71
N SER A 468 9.05 27.18 -0.92
CA SER A 468 7.94 28.07 -1.31
C SER A 468 8.44 29.51 -1.51
N SER A 469 7.66 30.35 -2.17
CA SER A 469 8.04 31.72 -2.57
C SER A 469 8.35 32.63 -1.35
N ASP A 470 7.85 32.32 -0.17
CA ASP A 470 8.14 33.00 1.09
C ASP A 470 9.38 32.47 1.83
N GLY A 471 10.07 31.47 1.26
CA GLY A 471 11.25 30.82 1.85
C GLY A 471 10.94 29.80 2.95
N SER A 472 9.68 29.58 3.26
CA SER A 472 9.21 28.54 4.19
C SER A 472 8.90 27.22 3.45
N CYS A 473 8.69 26.15 4.18
CA CYS A 473 7.93 25.01 3.71
C CYS A 473 6.53 25.07 4.30
N ARG A 474 5.55 24.80 3.50
CA ARG A 474 4.20 24.61 4.03
C ARG A 474 4.19 23.34 4.87
N THR A 475 3.72 23.44 6.10
CA THR A 475 3.32 22.27 6.87
C THR A 475 1.94 21.80 6.40
N PRO A 476 1.66 20.52 6.34
CA PRO A 476 0.35 20.01 5.98
C PRO A 476 -0.74 20.45 6.96
#